data_2602b11b857bea309ee349edd51b2823
#
_entry.id   2602b11b857bea309ee349edd51b2823
#
_cell.length_a   1.000
_cell.length_b   1.000
_cell.length_c   1.000
_cell.angle_alpha   90.00
_cell.angle_beta   90.00
_cell.angle_gamma   90.00
#
_symmetry.space_group_name_H-M   'P 1'
#
loop_
_entity.id
_entity.type
_entity.pdbx_description
1 polymer ?
#
loop_
_entity_poly.entity_id
_entity_poly.type
_entity_poly.pdbx_seq_one_letter_code
_entity_poly.pdbx_strand_id
1 'polypeptide(L)'
;MYKLRAKSIPATGVSFSQLEKMFVEFVEGIKRDYGYPDGVYCDSAEQTMINSYRQNTTYPIYNSIKRPINDRIRCTLLLMGSGRYHIVRGECDDLVNGLQTALWDSKSLEDKRLDDGTTDIDILDADEYSWEYHINRLTLVTGSPV
;
A
#
# COMPACT_ATOMS: atom_id res chain seq x y z
N MET A 1 -4.97 10.77 -7.62
CA MET A 1 -4.16 9.54 -7.38
C MET A 1 -4.89 8.35 -7.99
N TYR A 2 -4.20 7.50 -8.71
CA TYR A 2 -4.78 6.32 -9.35
C TYR A 2 -4.17 5.06 -8.78
N LYS A 3 -5.00 4.10 -8.39
CA LYS A 3 -4.63 2.74 -8.00
C LYS A 3 -4.83 1.85 -9.21
N LEU A 4 -3.72 1.42 -9.82
CA LEU A 4 -3.73 0.77 -11.12
C LEU A 4 -3.86 -0.75 -10.99
N ARG A 5 -3.25 -1.33 -9.96
CA ARG A 5 -3.30 -2.76 -9.65
C ARG A 5 -3.02 -2.99 -8.16
N ALA A 6 -3.77 -3.89 -7.54
CA ALA A 6 -3.54 -4.34 -6.18
C ALA A 6 -3.83 -5.84 -6.09
N LYS A 7 -3.05 -6.56 -5.30
CA LYS A 7 -3.19 -7.99 -5.13
C LYS A 7 -2.77 -8.41 -3.74
N SER A 8 -3.61 -9.16 -3.06
CA SER A 8 -3.29 -9.86 -1.83
C SER A 8 -2.75 -11.25 -2.09
N ILE A 9 -1.82 -11.69 -1.26
CA ILE A 9 -1.27 -13.02 -1.29
C ILE A 9 -1.46 -13.64 0.09
N PRO A 10 -2.15 -14.79 0.22
CA PRO A 10 -2.30 -15.46 1.51
C PRO A 10 -0.91 -15.77 2.11
N ALA A 11 -0.67 -15.34 3.34
CA ALA A 11 0.61 -15.55 4.03
C ALA A 11 0.87 -17.01 4.41
N THR A 12 -0.18 -17.83 4.51
CA THR A 12 -0.08 -19.23 4.93
C THR A 12 0.31 -20.14 3.77
N GLY A 13 1.36 -20.94 3.97
CA GLY A 13 1.79 -21.96 3.00
C GLY A 13 2.68 -21.46 1.86
N VAL A 14 3.13 -20.22 1.91
CA VAL A 14 4.02 -19.62 0.91
C VAL A 14 5.43 -19.48 1.49
N SER A 15 6.44 -20.04 0.81
CA SER A 15 7.83 -19.88 1.22
C SER A 15 8.37 -18.51 0.86
N PHE A 16 9.47 -18.11 1.52
CA PHE A 16 10.17 -16.85 1.24
C PHE A 16 10.52 -16.71 -0.27
N SER A 17 11.07 -17.75 -0.88
CA SER A 17 11.43 -17.74 -2.31
C SER A 17 10.22 -17.64 -3.24
N GLN A 18 9.09 -18.20 -2.82
CA GLN A 18 7.84 -18.04 -3.57
C GLN A 18 7.31 -16.61 -3.48
N LEU A 19 7.36 -15.99 -2.29
CA LEU A 19 6.99 -14.57 -2.11
C LEU A 19 7.87 -13.66 -2.95
N GLU A 20 9.20 -13.90 -2.96
CA GLU A 20 10.13 -13.14 -3.78
C GLU A 20 9.81 -13.25 -5.28
N LYS A 21 9.54 -14.45 -5.75
CA LYS A 21 9.14 -14.68 -7.15
C LYS A 21 7.84 -13.94 -7.50
N MET A 22 6.83 -14.03 -6.63
CA MET A 22 5.53 -13.36 -6.83
C MET A 22 5.68 -11.84 -6.81
N PHE A 23 6.55 -11.31 -5.95
CA PHE A 23 6.87 -9.88 -5.94
C PHE A 23 7.51 -9.44 -7.27
N VAL A 24 8.53 -10.16 -7.73
CA VAL A 24 9.21 -9.84 -9.00
C VAL A 24 8.23 -9.90 -10.17
N GLU A 25 7.40 -10.95 -10.25
CA GLU A 25 6.39 -11.10 -11.30
C GLU A 25 5.39 -9.94 -11.28
N PHE A 26 4.95 -9.51 -10.09
CA PHE A 26 4.03 -8.38 -9.94
C PHE A 26 4.67 -7.07 -10.43
N VAL A 27 5.88 -6.76 -10.00
CA VAL A 27 6.57 -5.51 -10.37
C VAL A 27 6.96 -5.52 -11.86
N GLU A 28 7.37 -6.65 -12.43
CA GLU A 28 7.62 -6.78 -13.87
C GLU A 28 6.33 -6.59 -14.69
N GLY A 29 5.19 -7.05 -14.16
CA GLY A 29 3.88 -6.77 -14.76
C GLY A 29 3.56 -5.27 -14.76
N ILE A 30 3.78 -4.58 -13.65
CA ILE A 30 3.62 -3.12 -13.55
C ILE A 30 4.55 -2.40 -14.54
N LYS A 31 5.81 -2.78 -14.60
CA LYS A 31 6.79 -2.21 -15.52
C LYS A 31 6.39 -2.36 -16.98
N ARG A 32 5.91 -3.54 -17.35
CA ARG A 32 5.47 -3.81 -18.73
C ARG A 32 4.27 -2.95 -19.12
N ASP A 33 3.31 -2.79 -18.21
CA ASP A 33 2.01 -2.18 -18.53
C ASP A 33 2.01 -0.66 -18.31
N TYR A 34 2.87 -0.15 -17.39
CA TYR A 34 2.87 1.25 -16.95
C TYR A 34 4.23 1.93 -16.97
N GLY A 35 5.30 1.19 -17.19
CA GLY A 35 6.66 1.71 -17.17
C GLY A 35 7.44 1.40 -15.89
N TYR A 36 8.72 1.77 -15.88
CA TYR A 36 9.62 1.50 -14.76
C TYR A 36 9.17 2.27 -13.51
N PRO A 37 9.03 1.61 -12.34
CA PRO A 37 8.57 2.29 -11.13
C PRO A 37 9.63 3.24 -10.57
N ASP A 38 9.21 4.43 -10.14
CA ASP A 38 10.07 5.41 -9.45
C ASP A 38 10.47 4.96 -8.04
N GLY A 39 9.69 4.08 -7.43
CA GLY A 39 9.96 3.50 -6.12
C GLY A 39 9.06 2.33 -5.78
N VAL A 40 9.60 1.39 -5.04
CA VAL A 40 8.88 0.28 -4.41
C VAL A 40 9.03 0.44 -2.90
N TYR A 41 7.92 0.60 -2.19
CA TYR A 41 7.91 0.89 -0.77
C TYR A 41 7.45 -0.35 0.00
N CYS A 42 8.34 -0.89 0.82
CA CYS A 42 8.11 -2.12 1.58
C CYS A 42 7.92 -1.83 3.07
N ASP A 43 7.18 -2.67 3.76
CA ASP A 43 7.05 -2.57 5.21
C ASP A 43 8.44 -2.59 5.87
N SER A 44 8.75 -1.53 6.61
CA SER A 44 10.06 -1.36 7.27
C SER A 44 10.37 -2.43 8.34
N ALA A 45 9.39 -3.22 8.77
CA ALA A 45 9.61 -4.37 9.66
C ALA A 45 10.25 -5.57 8.92
N GLU A 46 10.07 -5.68 7.59
CA GLU A 46 10.48 -6.84 6.78
C GLU A 46 11.88 -6.68 6.18
N GLN A 47 12.89 -6.36 7.00
CA GLN A 47 14.26 -6.04 6.53
C GLN A 47 14.91 -7.17 5.73
N THR A 48 14.62 -8.43 6.05
CA THR A 48 15.17 -9.58 5.31
C THR A 48 14.66 -9.57 3.87
N MET A 49 13.37 -9.34 3.65
CA MET A 49 12.78 -9.24 2.31
C MET A 49 13.28 -8.01 1.57
N ILE A 50 13.34 -6.86 2.22
CA ILE A 50 13.84 -5.61 1.64
C ILE A 50 15.27 -5.80 1.12
N ASN A 51 16.14 -6.41 1.93
CA ASN A 51 17.52 -6.66 1.54
C ASN A 51 17.62 -7.66 0.38
N SER A 52 16.80 -8.72 0.38
CA SER A 52 16.73 -9.67 -0.73
C SER A 52 16.30 -8.98 -2.03
N TYR A 53 15.24 -8.17 -2.00
CA TYR A 53 14.78 -7.43 -3.17
C TYR A 53 15.83 -6.46 -3.71
N ARG A 54 16.56 -5.75 -2.83
CA ARG A 54 17.66 -4.86 -3.21
C ARG A 54 18.82 -5.59 -3.89
N GLN A 55 19.11 -6.82 -3.46
CA GLN A 55 20.18 -7.63 -4.03
C GLN A 55 19.79 -8.29 -5.36
N ASN A 56 18.54 -8.72 -5.48
CA ASN A 56 18.06 -9.56 -6.58
C ASN A 56 17.28 -8.80 -7.66
N THR A 57 17.04 -7.50 -7.48
CA THR A 57 16.35 -6.66 -8.47
C THR A 57 17.09 -5.37 -8.73
N THR A 58 16.74 -4.69 -9.81
CA THR A 58 17.27 -3.34 -10.15
C THR A 58 16.32 -2.23 -9.73
N TYR A 59 15.21 -2.57 -9.07
CA TYR A 59 14.21 -1.59 -8.66
C TYR A 59 14.66 -0.75 -7.46
N PRO A 60 14.27 0.53 -7.38
CA PRO A 60 14.53 1.38 -6.23
C PRO A 60 13.64 0.97 -5.05
N ILE A 61 14.19 0.15 -4.14
CA ILE A 61 13.48 -0.39 -2.98
C ILE A 61 13.69 0.50 -1.75
N TYR A 62 12.61 1.00 -1.18
CA TYR A 62 12.59 1.87 -0.01
C TYR A 62 11.85 1.24 1.15
N ASN A 63 12.24 1.62 2.36
CA ASN A 63 11.48 1.32 3.57
C ASN A 63 10.25 2.23 3.66
N SER A 64 9.13 1.72 4.16
CA SER A 64 8.00 2.57 4.57
C SER A 64 8.42 3.52 5.70
N ILE A 65 7.82 4.71 5.74
CA ILE A 65 8.01 5.69 6.82
C ILE A 65 7.22 5.27 8.06
N LYS A 66 6.11 4.55 7.87
CA LYS A 66 5.13 4.20 8.91
C LYS A 66 4.63 5.44 9.66
N ARG A 67 4.09 6.40 8.90
CA ARG A 67 3.42 7.56 9.50
C ARG A 67 2.28 7.10 10.42
N PRO A 68 1.91 7.91 11.43
CA PRO A 68 0.77 7.61 12.29
C PRO A 68 -0.45 7.20 11.46
N ILE A 69 -1.14 6.13 11.87
CA ILE A 69 -2.25 5.55 11.12
C ILE A 69 -3.36 6.57 10.87
N ASN A 70 -3.64 7.45 11.85
CA ASN A 70 -4.63 8.51 11.71
C ASN A 70 -4.30 9.51 10.60
N ASP A 71 -3.02 9.83 10.39
CA ASP A 71 -2.59 10.73 9.32
C ASP A 71 -2.78 10.07 7.95
N ARG A 72 -2.48 8.78 7.85
CA ARG A 72 -2.66 7.98 6.62
C ARG A 72 -4.13 7.87 6.25
N ILE A 73 -4.99 7.50 7.21
CA ILE A 73 -6.44 7.40 7.00
C ILE A 73 -7.03 8.76 6.64
N ARG A 74 -6.63 9.84 7.34
CA ARG A 74 -7.12 11.19 7.04
C ARG A 74 -6.76 11.62 5.62
N CYS A 75 -5.55 11.34 5.16
CA CYS A 75 -5.14 11.63 3.78
C CYS A 75 -5.98 10.84 2.76
N THR A 76 -6.19 9.55 2.99
CA THR A 76 -7.03 8.71 2.13
C THR A 76 -8.46 9.26 2.05
N LEU A 77 -9.08 9.57 3.19
CA LEU A 77 -10.43 10.15 3.23
C LEU A 77 -10.52 11.51 2.54
N LEU A 78 -9.50 12.38 2.70
CA LEU A 78 -9.40 13.65 2.00
C LEU A 78 -9.37 13.46 0.48
N LEU A 79 -8.55 12.53 0.00
CA LEU A 79 -8.43 12.24 -1.42
C LEU A 79 -9.73 11.64 -1.99
N MET A 80 -10.39 10.75 -1.25
CA MET A 80 -11.69 10.18 -1.65
C MET A 80 -12.78 11.26 -1.67
N GLY A 81 -12.90 12.04 -0.60
CA GLY A 81 -13.92 13.09 -0.47
C GLY A 81 -13.77 14.23 -1.49
N SER A 82 -12.54 14.48 -1.96
CA SER A 82 -12.26 15.46 -3.03
C SER A 82 -12.29 14.87 -4.44
N GLY A 83 -12.70 13.61 -4.61
CA GLY A 83 -12.74 12.95 -5.93
C GLY A 83 -11.35 12.74 -6.56
N ARG A 84 -10.31 12.70 -5.76
CA ARG A 84 -8.91 12.56 -6.21
C ARG A 84 -8.32 11.17 -6.02
N TYR A 85 -9.08 10.24 -5.44
CA TYR A 85 -8.69 8.84 -5.26
C TYR A 85 -9.48 7.98 -6.26
N HIS A 86 -8.77 7.38 -7.20
CA HIS A 86 -9.35 6.57 -8.27
C HIS A 86 -8.80 5.15 -8.23
N ILE A 87 -9.66 4.18 -8.45
CA ILE A 87 -9.33 2.75 -8.43
C ILE A 87 -9.72 2.14 -9.77
N VAL A 88 -8.82 1.39 -10.39
CA VAL A 88 -9.12 0.65 -11.61
C VAL A 88 -9.94 -0.58 -11.25
N ARG A 89 -11.15 -0.64 -11.79
CA ARG A 89 -12.10 -1.74 -11.54
C ARG A 89 -11.54 -3.06 -12.08
N GLY A 90 -11.65 -4.12 -11.30
CA GLY A 90 -11.19 -5.47 -11.65
C GLY A 90 -9.69 -5.71 -11.44
N GLU A 91 -8.88 -4.64 -11.30
CA GLU A 91 -7.45 -4.75 -11.03
C GLU A 91 -7.08 -4.53 -9.56
N CYS A 92 -8.01 -4.01 -8.76
CA CYS A 92 -7.80 -3.61 -7.37
C CYS A 92 -8.92 -4.11 -6.43
N ASP A 93 -9.56 -5.23 -6.75
CA ASP A 93 -10.74 -5.70 -6.00
C ASP A 93 -10.38 -6.04 -4.54
N ASP A 94 -9.17 -6.58 -4.29
CA ASP A 94 -8.68 -6.85 -2.93
C ASP A 94 -8.54 -5.55 -2.12
N LEU A 95 -8.02 -4.48 -2.73
CA LEU A 95 -7.93 -3.17 -2.09
C LEU A 95 -9.32 -2.58 -1.78
N VAL A 96 -10.26 -2.70 -2.72
CA VAL A 96 -11.64 -2.25 -2.51
C VAL A 96 -12.26 -2.99 -1.33
N ASN A 97 -12.10 -4.32 -1.27
CA ASN A 97 -12.60 -5.11 -0.15
C ASN A 97 -11.98 -4.68 1.19
N GLY A 98 -10.65 -4.50 1.25
CA GLY A 98 -9.96 -3.99 2.44
C GLY A 98 -10.51 -2.63 2.90
N LEU A 99 -10.71 -1.68 1.98
CA LEU A 99 -11.27 -0.36 2.28
C LEU A 99 -12.71 -0.42 2.80
N GLN A 100 -13.51 -1.38 2.34
CA GLN A 100 -14.92 -1.54 2.75
C GLN A 100 -15.09 -2.26 4.08
N THR A 101 -14.14 -3.10 4.47
CA THR A 101 -14.25 -3.99 5.64
C THR A 101 -13.38 -3.56 6.83
N ALA A 102 -12.49 -2.56 6.65
CA ALA A 102 -11.60 -2.09 7.69
C ALA A 102 -12.35 -1.55 8.92
N LEU A 103 -11.98 -2.06 10.08
CA LEU A 103 -12.52 -1.64 11.37
C LEU A 103 -11.41 -1.22 12.33
N TRP A 104 -11.74 -0.37 13.31
CA TRP A 104 -10.87 -0.06 14.42
C TRP A 104 -10.86 -1.21 15.44
N ASP A 105 -9.70 -1.49 16.02
CA ASP A 105 -9.58 -2.37 17.18
C ASP A 105 -10.05 -1.64 18.45
N SER A 106 -11.31 -1.82 18.81
CA SER A 106 -11.92 -1.19 19.99
C SER A 106 -11.31 -1.67 21.33
N LYS A 107 -10.53 -2.74 21.34
CA LYS A 107 -9.87 -3.29 22.53
C LYS A 107 -8.45 -2.77 22.70
N SER A 108 -7.88 -2.16 21.68
CA SER A 108 -6.54 -1.58 21.74
C SER A 108 -6.56 -0.22 22.42
N LEU A 109 -5.50 0.06 23.20
CA LEU A 109 -5.24 1.40 23.75
C LEU A 109 -4.57 2.32 22.71
N GLU A 110 -4.05 1.76 21.62
CA GLU A 110 -3.44 2.48 20.53
C GLU A 110 -4.38 2.53 19.33
N ASP A 111 -4.24 3.58 18.54
CA ASP A 111 -4.96 3.70 17.27
C ASP A 111 -4.43 2.66 16.28
N LYS A 112 -5.17 1.59 16.07
CA LYS A 112 -4.86 0.56 15.08
C LYS A 112 -6.11 -0.06 14.46
N ARG A 113 -5.95 -0.61 13.27
CA ARG A 113 -6.99 -1.42 12.63
C ARG A 113 -7.14 -2.77 13.33
N LEU A 114 -8.36 -3.30 13.31
CA LEU A 114 -8.64 -4.65 13.80
C LEU A 114 -7.95 -5.68 12.90
N ASP A 115 -7.05 -6.46 13.49
CA ASP A 115 -6.31 -7.54 12.85
C ASP A 115 -6.75 -8.88 13.44
N ASP A 116 -7.89 -9.37 12.98
CA ASP A 116 -8.47 -10.64 13.41
C ASP A 116 -8.72 -11.61 12.25
N GLY A 117 -8.16 -11.28 11.08
CA GLY A 117 -8.30 -12.06 9.86
C GLY A 117 -9.61 -11.83 9.10
N THR A 118 -10.49 -10.95 9.56
CA THR A 118 -11.73 -10.59 8.85
C THR A 118 -11.51 -9.54 7.77
N THR A 119 -10.47 -8.74 7.91
CA THR A 119 -10.05 -7.71 6.94
C THR A 119 -8.59 -7.91 6.59
N ASP A 120 -8.27 -7.80 5.31
CA ASP A 120 -6.90 -7.72 4.84
C ASP A 120 -6.36 -6.30 5.11
N ILE A 121 -5.72 -6.13 6.28
CA ILE A 121 -5.11 -4.85 6.66
C ILE A 121 -3.79 -4.61 5.95
N ASP A 122 -3.09 -5.67 5.51
CA ASP A 122 -1.79 -5.58 4.86
C ASP A 122 -1.90 -4.87 3.50
N ILE A 123 -3.00 -5.10 2.76
CA ILE A 123 -3.22 -4.40 1.49
C ILE A 123 -3.47 -2.90 1.69
N LEU A 124 -4.10 -2.52 2.81
CA LEU A 124 -4.31 -1.11 3.16
C LEU A 124 -2.99 -0.44 3.53
N ASP A 125 -2.17 -1.11 4.33
CA ASP A 125 -0.84 -0.62 4.69
C ASP A 125 0.07 -0.52 3.46
N ALA A 126 0.06 -1.52 2.57
CA ALA A 126 0.81 -1.47 1.31
C ALA A 126 0.35 -0.32 0.40
N ASP A 127 -0.96 -0.06 0.31
CA ASP A 127 -1.49 1.09 -0.41
C ASP A 127 -0.96 2.40 0.17
N GLU A 128 -1.03 2.56 1.49
CA GLU A 128 -0.62 3.77 2.20
C GLU A 128 0.90 3.98 2.12
N TYR A 129 1.72 2.94 2.22
CA TYR A 129 3.18 3.05 2.06
C TYR A 129 3.57 3.54 0.67
N SER A 130 2.80 3.21 -0.35
CA SER A 130 3.07 3.61 -1.73
C SER A 130 3.05 5.14 -1.95
N TRP A 131 2.38 5.90 -1.08
CA TRP A 131 2.20 7.34 -1.23
C TRP A 131 2.56 8.18 0.02
N GLU A 132 2.85 7.57 1.16
CA GLU A 132 3.11 8.32 2.40
C GLU A 132 4.31 9.26 2.32
N TYR A 133 5.30 9.00 1.45
CA TYR A 133 6.39 9.91 1.15
C TYR A 133 5.90 11.22 0.52
N HIS A 134 4.74 11.20 -0.11
CA HIS A 134 4.16 12.32 -0.85
C HIS A 134 2.99 12.97 -0.14
N ILE A 135 2.71 12.61 1.13
CA ILE A 135 1.53 13.06 1.87
C ILE A 135 1.41 14.59 1.89
N ASN A 136 2.50 15.30 2.12
CA ASN A 136 2.50 16.77 2.15
C ASN A 136 2.09 17.35 0.78
N ARG A 137 2.58 16.79 -0.31
CA ARG A 137 2.21 17.20 -1.67
C ARG A 137 0.75 16.87 -1.99
N LEU A 138 0.28 15.72 -1.53
CA LEU A 138 -1.11 15.28 -1.75
C LEU A 138 -2.12 16.14 -0.99
N THR A 139 -1.74 16.67 0.18
CA THR A 139 -2.60 17.50 1.03
C THR A 139 -2.54 18.99 0.71
N LEU A 140 -1.44 19.50 0.14
CA LEU A 140 -1.25 20.93 -0.16
C LEU A 140 -2.08 21.44 -1.35
N VAL A 141 -2.64 20.56 -2.18
CA VAL A 141 -3.44 20.96 -3.37
C VAL A 141 -4.88 21.35 -3.01
N THR A 142 -5.22 21.52 -1.74
CA THR A 142 -6.56 21.95 -1.31
C THR A 142 -6.71 23.47 -1.14
N GLY A 143 -5.73 24.27 -1.52
CA GLY A 143 -5.90 25.70 -1.69
C GLY A 143 -6.58 25.98 -3.03
N SER A 144 -7.91 25.82 -3.09
CA SER A 144 -8.69 26.44 -4.18
C SER A 144 -8.62 27.95 -4.02
N PRO A 145 -8.27 28.71 -5.05
CA PRO A 145 -8.60 30.12 -5.02
C PRO A 145 -10.14 30.25 -4.99
N VAL A 146 -10.62 31.08 -4.10
CA VAL A 146 -11.97 31.62 -4.04
C VAL A 146 -12.26 32.37 -5.33
#